data_6a3e5f06f24528cf4c5bd5125bd96514
#
_entry.id   6a3e5f06f24528cf4c5bd5125bd96514
#
_cell.length_a   1.000
_cell.length_b   1.000
_cell.length_c   1.000
_cell.angle_alpha   90.00
_cell.angle_beta   90.00
_cell.angle_gamma   90.00
#
_symmetry.space_group_name_H-M   'P 1'
#
loop_
_entity.id
_entity.type
_entity.pdbx_description
1 polymer ?
#
loop_
_entity_poly.entity_id
_entity_poly.type
_entity_poly.pdbx_seq_one_letter_code
_entity_poly.pdbx_strand_id
1 'polypeptide(L)'
;MKIWVYKLIENKKLKKVFLSLINKDLFYYKDKEKNNFLGMHNLSGCFAHEHTETIDLESRTFYVFDVYFKNKTKIRKFYTPHIEIMKDFVSKIKEAIGYVKFSDFYDLKETIGKGKFSVVHLAIHKKTQQKVAVKIINKERIKTTEDKELVRIEIGILKLCHHPNIVRLLDHLENEDYIFIVTEYIEGDTLHKYFKKRKVVFTEPEACLIMTKIMDFGLSKIVSSQEKMIEGYGTLSYVSPEVLLRIPYNKEVDIWSLGIILFYMLCGHLPFKGSNQSIVADKIVNDDLEFDEYEWKKMSKDVKKLISACLIKEPEERITIEEFLNHPWIKKNFKEKGS
;
A
#
# COMPACT_ATOMS: atom_id res chain seq x y z
N MET A 1 -5.65 18.43 -29.61
CA MET A 1 -4.34 18.65 -30.27
C MET A 1 -4.16 17.76 -31.47
N LYS A 2 -3.35 18.16 -32.47
CA LYS A 2 -3.22 17.46 -33.75
C LYS A 2 -1.74 17.41 -34.15
N ILE A 3 -1.28 16.24 -34.66
CA ILE A 3 0.13 16.02 -35.00
C ILE A 3 0.26 15.03 -36.18
N TRP A 4 1.26 15.25 -37.03
CA TRP A 4 1.72 14.22 -37.95
C TRP A 4 2.78 13.36 -37.29
N VAL A 5 2.59 12.04 -37.38
CA VAL A 5 3.55 11.03 -36.92
C VAL A 5 3.75 9.96 -37.97
N TYR A 6 4.75 9.12 -37.76
CA TYR A 6 5.01 7.97 -38.56
C TYR A 6 4.81 6.70 -37.75
N LYS A 7 4.42 5.61 -38.41
CA LYS A 7 4.41 4.26 -37.85
C LYS A 7 5.32 3.39 -38.69
N LEU A 8 6.06 2.49 -38.04
CA LEU A 8 6.77 1.43 -38.74
C LEU A 8 5.76 0.36 -39.18
N ILE A 9 5.79 0.05 -40.46
CA ILE A 9 5.06 -1.07 -41.06
C ILE A 9 6.05 -2.16 -41.44
N GLU A 10 5.55 -3.28 -41.95
CA GLU A 10 6.36 -4.40 -42.45
C GLU A 10 7.48 -3.89 -43.38
N ASN A 11 8.66 -4.54 -43.32
CA ASN A 11 9.88 -4.17 -44.06
C ASN A 11 10.51 -2.82 -43.65
N LYS A 12 10.32 -2.37 -42.40
CA LYS A 12 10.88 -1.13 -41.85
C LYS A 12 10.50 0.17 -42.60
N LYS A 13 9.44 0.15 -43.38
CA LYS A 13 8.93 1.36 -44.05
C LYS A 13 8.11 2.23 -43.10
N LEU A 14 8.30 3.55 -43.21
CA LEU A 14 7.58 4.54 -42.45
C LEU A 14 6.24 4.88 -43.13
N LYS A 15 5.12 4.74 -42.41
CA LYS A 15 3.79 5.20 -42.85
C LYS A 15 3.40 6.42 -42.08
N LYS A 16 3.12 7.54 -42.79
CA LYS A 16 2.64 8.78 -42.23
C LYS A 16 1.19 8.65 -41.77
N VAL A 17 0.88 9.12 -40.54
CA VAL A 17 -0.46 9.08 -39.94
C VAL A 17 -0.72 10.40 -39.22
N PHE A 18 -1.92 10.93 -39.37
CA PHE A 18 -2.35 12.11 -38.65
C PHE A 18 -3.09 11.73 -37.37
N LEU A 19 -2.58 12.17 -36.21
CA LEU A 19 -3.22 11.95 -34.93
C LEU A 19 -3.98 13.21 -34.50
N SER A 20 -5.16 13.00 -33.92
CA SER A 20 -5.98 14.07 -33.34
C SER A 20 -6.42 13.61 -31.95
N LEU A 21 -5.97 14.32 -30.91
CA LEU A 21 -6.41 14.12 -29.54
C LEU A 21 -7.56 15.07 -29.23
N ILE A 22 -8.71 14.51 -28.86
CA ILE A 22 -9.93 15.26 -28.48
C ILE A 22 -10.42 14.62 -27.18
N ASN A 23 -10.43 15.40 -26.10
CA ASN A 23 -10.69 14.88 -24.75
C ASN A 23 -9.79 13.66 -24.43
N LYS A 24 -10.38 12.50 -24.13
CA LYS A 24 -9.68 11.23 -23.87
C LYS A 24 -9.61 10.30 -25.08
N ASP A 25 -9.96 10.78 -26.26
CA ASP A 25 -10.02 9.95 -27.46
C ASP A 25 -8.90 10.34 -28.45
N LEU A 26 -8.10 9.35 -28.84
CA LEU A 26 -7.04 9.49 -29.82
C LEU A 26 -7.53 8.93 -31.16
N PHE A 27 -7.75 9.83 -32.10
CA PHE A 27 -8.21 9.54 -33.46
C PHE A 27 -7.03 9.44 -34.44
N TYR A 28 -7.16 8.57 -35.41
CA TYR A 28 -6.16 8.28 -36.45
C TYR A 28 -6.77 8.55 -37.83
N TYR A 29 -6.05 9.32 -38.66
CA TYR A 29 -6.46 9.66 -40.01
C TYR A 29 -5.31 9.46 -41.00
N LYS A 30 -5.65 9.23 -42.26
CA LYS A 30 -4.67 9.16 -43.35
C LYS A 30 -4.26 10.57 -43.82
N ASP A 31 -5.15 11.55 -43.69
CA ASP A 31 -4.99 12.94 -44.13
C ASP A 31 -5.35 13.95 -43.02
N LYS A 32 -4.95 15.22 -43.24
CA LYS A 32 -5.19 16.34 -42.31
C LYS A 32 -6.64 16.82 -42.31
N GLU A 33 -7.31 16.66 -43.44
CA GLU A 33 -8.73 17.04 -43.66
C GLU A 33 -9.69 16.12 -42.94
N LYS A 34 -9.18 14.99 -42.39
CA LYS A 34 -9.92 13.97 -41.66
C LYS A 34 -10.98 13.20 -42.48
N ASN A 35 -10.86 13.21 -43.80
CA ASN A 35 -11.75 12.50 -44.70
C ASN A 35 -11.53 10.97 -44.66
N ASN A 36 -10.30 10.55 -44.36
CA ASN A 36 -9.90 9.14 -44.31
C ASN A 36 -9.63 8.71 -42.86
N PHE A 37 -10.68 8.35 -42.16
CA PHE A 37 -10.62 7.83 -40.79
C PHE A 37 -10.05 6.41 -40.75
N LEU A 38 -9.05 6.19 -39.89
CA LEU A 38 -8.35 4.93 -39.71
C LEU A 38 -8.72 4.20 -38.42
N GLY A 39 -9.24 4.92 -37.43
CA GLY A 39 -9.62 4.35 -36.15
C GLY A 39 -9.53 5.34 -35.00
N MET A 40 -10.00 4.89 -33.86
CA MET A 40 -10.02 5.65 -32.61
C MET A 40 -9.66 4.72 -31.43
N HIS A 41 -9.06 5.29 -30.41
CA HIS A 41 -8.85 4.64 -29.12
C HIS A 41 -9.14 5.59 -27.97
N ASN A 42 -9.96 5.13 -27.05
CA ASN A 42 -10.11 5.82 -25.77
C ASN A 42 -8.86 5.60 -24.90
N LEU A 43 -8.35 6.67 -24.34
CA LEU A 43 -7.10 6.67 -23.56
C LEU A 43 -7.32 6.46 -22.05
N SER A 44 -8.53 6.20 -21.56
CA SER A 44 -8.78 5.93 -20.15
C SER A 44 -8.03 4.70 -19.69
N GLY A 45 -7.13 4.88 -18.70
CA GLY A 45 -6.24 3.84 -18.19
C GLY A 45 -5.17 3.39 -19.18
N CYS A 46 -4.89 4.19 -20.20
CA CYS A 46 -3.76 4.06 -21.09
C CYS A 46 -2.53 4.79 -20.50
N PHE A 47 -1.41 4.68 -21.20
CA PHE A 47 -0.13 5.17 -20.76
C PHE A 47 0.67 5.65 -21.98
N ALA A 48 1.41 6.75 -21.85
CA ALA A 48 2.26 7.28 -22.91
C ALA A 48 3.68 7.51 -22.40
N HIS A 49 4.66 6.99 -23.13
CA HIS A 49 6.07 7.08 -22.80
C HIS A 49 6.84 7.75 -23.95
N GLU A 50 7.70 8.70 -23.60
CA GLU A 50 8.68 9.30 -24.53
C GLU A 50 10.05 8.65 -24.33
N HIS A 51 10.65 8.21 -25.43
CA HIS A 51 12.00 7.66 -25.39
C HIS A 51 13.04 8.78 -25.41
N THR A 52 14.12 8.60 -24.68
CA THR A 52 15.29 9.49 -24.69
C THR A 52 16.16 9.24 -25.91
N GLU A 53 16.09 8.01 -26.45
CA GLU A 53 16.88 7.59 -27.61
C GLU A 53 16.20 8.00 -28.92
N THR A 54 17.01 8.33 -29.92
CA THR A 54 16.58 8.61 -31.29
C THR A 54 16.86 7.42 -32.17
N ILE A 55 16.12 7.34 -33.28
CA ILE A 55 16.35 6.30 -34.33
C ILE A 55 16.55 6.99 -35.66
N ASP A 56 17.60 6.61 -36.36
CA ASP A 56 17.85 7.08 -37.74
C ASP A 56 17.19 6.12 -38.74
N LEU A 57 16.22 6.67 -39.50
CA LEU A 57 15.50 5.95 -40.54
C LEU A 57 15.39 6.82 -41.80
N GLU A 58 15.58 6.25 -42.97
CA GLU A 58 15.50 6.94 -44.26
C GLU A 58 16.33 8.27 -44.27
N SER A 59 17.56 8.22 -43.71
CA SER A 59 18.48 9.35 -43.58
C SER A 59 17.97 10.53 -42.80
N ARG A 60 17.04 10.28 -41.84
CA ARG A 60 16.48 11.29 -40.92
C ARG A 60 16.44 10.74 -39.51
N THR A 61 16.69 11.61 -38.54
CA THR A 61 16.57 11.29 -37.13
C THR A 61 15.12 11.43 -36.67
N PHE A 62 14.60 10.41 -35.98
CA PHE A 62 13.27 10.40 -35.42
C PHE A 62 13.30 10.25 -33.89
N TYR A 63 12.46 11.02 -33.23
CA TYR A 63 12.13 10.86 -31.82
C TYR A 63 10.96 9.89 -31.68
N VAL A 64 10.98 9.07 -30.64
CA VAL A 64 10.05 7.94 -30.46
C VAL A 64 9.17 8.15 -29.24
N PHE A 65 7.90 7.86 -29.36
CA PHE A 65 7.03 7.70 -28.20
C PHE A 65 6.08 6.52 -28.36
N ASP A 66 5.72 5.93 -27.24
CA ASP A 66 4.83 4.77 -27.17
C ASP A 66 3.50 5.15 -26.52
N VAL A 67 2.42 4.50 -26.97
CA VAL A 67 1.13 4.53 -26.29
C VAL A 67 0.73 3.09 -25.96
N TYR A 68 0.54 2.82 -24.67
CA TYR A 68 0.14 1.54 -24.10
C TYR A 68 -1.37 1.56 -23.82
N PHE A 69 -2.12 0.59 -24.33
CA PHE A 69 -3.57 0.52 -24.18
C PHE A 69 -3.97 -0.54 -23.16
N LYS A 70 -4.81 -0.16 -22.17
CA LYS A 70 -5.21 -0.95 -20.99
C LYS A 70 -5.59 -2.41 -21.27
N ASN A 71 -6.22 -2.70 -22.41
CA ASN A 71 -6.74 -4.03 -22.74
C ASN A 71 -6.01 -4.68 -23.93
N LYS A 72 -4.89 -4.15 -24.33
CA LYS A 72 -4.16 -4.69 -25.49
C LYS A 72 -2.70 -4.90 -25.12
N THR A 73 -2.24 -6.12 -25.25
CA THR A 73 -0.82 -6.49 -25.19
C THR A 73 0.04 -5.77 -26.25
N LYS A 74 -0.60 -4.93 -27.09
CA LYS A 74 0.04 -4.27 -28.20
C LYS A 74 0.36 -2.81 -27.90
N ILE A 75 1.66 -2.53 -27.75
CA ILE A 75 2.23 -1.18 -27.68
C ILE A 75 2.16 -0.58 -29.09
N ARG A 76 1.76 0.69 -29.21
CA ARG A 76 1.86 1.44 -30.47
C ARG A 76 3.00 2.44 -30.40
N LYS A 77 4.05 2.20 -31.17
CA LYS A 77 5.17 3.11 -31.36
C LYS A 77 4.88 4.13 -32.44
N PHE A 78 5.19 5.37 -32.14
CA PHE A 78 5.09 6.49 -33.07
C PHE A 78 6.42 7.21 -33.18
N TYR A 79 6.70 7.74 -34.36
CA TYR A 79 7.95 8.37 -34.74
C TYR A 79 7.66 9.78 -35.26
N THR A 80 8.46 10.77 -34.88
CA THR A 80 8.37 12.13 -35.39
C THR A 80 9.76 12.77 -35.48
N PRO A 81 10.06 13.56 -36.53
CA PRO A 81 11.35 14.25 -36.64
C PRO A 81 11.44 15.51 -35.76
N HIS A 82 10.38 15.86 -34.99
CA HIS A 82 10.29 17.09 -34.22
C HIS A 82 10.13 16.81 -32.72
N ILE A 83 11.18 17.00 -31.95
CA ILE A 83 11.21 16.71 -30.51
C ILE A 83 10.19 17.56 -29.72
N GLU A 84 10.09 18.86 -30.00
CA GLU A 84 9.19 19.74 -29.26
C GLU A 84 7.71 19.39 -29.50
N ILE A 85 7.38 19.04 -30.75
CA ILE A 85 6.02 18.60 -31.09
C ILE A 85 5.69 17.26 -30.41
N MET A 86 6.69 16.37 -30.33
CA MET A 86 6.52 15.10 -29.61
C MET A 86 6.23 15.34 -28.12
N LYS A 87 7.09 16.13 -27.46
CA LYS A 87 6.96 16.43 -26.03
C LYS A 87 5.62 17.06 -25.70
N ASP A 88 5.21 18.07 -26.49
CA ASP A 88 3.91 18.73 -26.29
C ASP A 88 2.74 17.75 -26.51
N PHE A 89 2.81 16.91 -27.55
CA PHE A 89 1.75 15.93 -27.82
C PHE A 89 1.68 14.84 -26.75
N VAL A 90 2.80 14.29 -26.28
CA VAL A 90 2.85 13.31 -25.19
C VAL A 90 2.36 13.94 -23.88
N SER A 91 2.73 15.20 -23.60
CA SER A 91 2.20 15.94 -22.44
C SER A 91 0.68 16.05 -22.50
N LYS A 92 0.11 16.38 -23.66
CA LYS A 92 -1.36 16.46 -23.86
C LYS A 92 -2.04 15.10 -23.75
N ILE A 93 -1.40 14.02 -24.22
CA ILE A 93 -1.90 12.66 -23.96
C ILE A 93 -1.88 12.39 -22.45
N LYS A 94 -0.79 12.69 -21.76
CA LYS A 94 -0.66 12.50 -20.31
C LYS A 94 -1.73 13.29 -19.55
N GLU A 95 -2.00 14.54 -19.90
CA GLU A 95 -3.11 15.34 -19.35
C GLU A 95 -4.47 14.66 -19.61
N ALA A 96 -4.73 14.22 -20.85
CA ALA A 96 -6.00 13.59 -21.24
C ALA A 96 -6.25 12.27 -20.51
N ILE A 97 -5.20 11.52 -20.21
CA ILE A 97 -5.26 10.27 -19.43
C ILE A 97 -5.54 10.57 -17.94
N GLY A 98 -5.38 11.81 -17.52
CA GLY A 98 -5.38 12.20 -16.11
C GLY A 98 -4.03 11.93 -15.43
N TYR A 99 -2.95 11.92 -16.21
CA TYR A 99 -1.60 11.81 -15.70
C TYR A 99 -1.21 13.09 -15.00
N VAL A 100 -1.26 13.04 -13.71
CA VAL A 100 -0.96 14.16 -12.83
C VAL A 100 0.44 13.96 -12.29
N LYS A 101 1.32 14.92 -12.43
CA LYS A 101 2.61 14.88 -11.75
C LYS A 101 2.36 15.05 -10.26
N PHE A 102 2.83 14.09 -9.47
CA PHE A 102 2.79 14.18 -8.01
C PHE A 102 3.30 15.53 -7.50
N SER A 103 4.40 16.03 -8.10
CA SER A 103 5.01 17.32 -7.77
C SER A 103 4.12 18.56 -8.05
N ASP A 104 3.03 18.43 -8.80
CA ASP A 104 2.11 19.54 -9.04
C ASP A 104 1.20 19.79 -7.82
N PHE A 105 0.98 18.75 -6.99
CA PHE A 105 0.09 18.79 -5.83
C PHE A 105 0.81 18.74 -4.50
N TYR A 106 1.97 18.09 -4.44
CA TYR A 106 2.66 17.79 -3.19
C TYR A 106 4.13 18.19 -3.22
N ASP A 107 4.59 18.81 -2.13
CA ASP A 107 5.99 19.06 -1.86
C ASP A 107 6.52 18.00 -0.88
N LEU A 108 7.39 17.13 -1.38
CA LEU A 108 8.06 16.14 -0.53
C LEU A 108 8.99 16.81 0.47
N LYS A 109 9.00 16.30 1.69
CA LYS A 109 9.87 16.67 2.79
C LYS A 109 10.70 15.46 3.22
N GLU A 110 11.10 15.41 4.48
CA GLU A 110 11.93 14.36 5.04
C GLU A 110 11.31 12.96 4.94
N THR A 111 12.18 11.97 4.92
CA THR A 111 11.78 10.56 5.00
C THR A 111 11.37 10.25 6.45
N ILE A 112 10.16 9.72 6.62
CA ILE A 112 9.60 9.32 7.92
C ILE A 112 9.51 7.81 8.11
N GLY A 113 9.68 7.02 7.03
CA GLY A 113 9.65 5.57 7.10
C GLY A 113 10.27 4.89 5.87
N LYS A 114 10.63 3.61 6.01
CA LYS A 114 11.11 2.77 4.90
C LYS A 114 10.46 1.39 4.99
N GLY A 115 9.98 0.88 3.88
CA GLY A 115 9.44 -0.47 3.73
C GLY A 115 10.22 -1.28 2.67
N LYS A 116 9.82 -2.53 2.45
CA LYS A 116 10.48 -3.46 1.50
C LYS A 116 10.58 -2.87 0.09
N PHE A 117 9.51 -2.30 -0.44
CA PHE A 117 9.43 -1.75 -1.80
C PHE A 117 9.23 -0.24 -1.83
N SER A 118 9.16 0.41 -0.67
CA SER A 118 8.67 1.76 -0.53
C SER A 118 9.50 2.61 0.42
N VAL A 119 9.38 3.91 0.24
CA VAL A 119 9.86 4.93 1.20
C VAL A 119 8.67 5.81 1.53
N VAL A 120 8.50 6.15 2.80
CA VAL A 120 7.45 7.06 3.27
C VAL A 120 8.05 8.41 3.57
N HIS A 121 7.48 9.45 2.98
CA HIS A 121 7.88 10.83 3.20
C HIS A 121 6.76 11.63 3.86
N LEU A 122 7.13 12.58 4.69
CA LEU A 122 6.26 13.72 4.97
C LEU A 122 6.14 14.55 3.68
N ALA A 123 4.96 15.06 3.40
CA ALA A 123 4.75 16.01 2.30
C ALA A 123 3.73 17.07 2.70
N ILE A 124 3.74 18.18 1.93
CA ILE A 124 2.78 19.27 2.07
C ILE A 124 1.93 19.31 0.82
N HIS A 125 0.61 19.25 0.96
CA HIS A 125 -0.30 19.49 -0.15
C HIS A 125 -0.29 20.97 -0.52
N LYS A 126 0.15 21.33 -1.72
CA LYS A 126 0.45 22.73 -2.13
C LYS A 126 -0.72 23.70 -1.98
N LYS A 127 -1.93 23.25 -2.32
CA LYS A 127 -3.13 24.10 -2.27
C LYS A 127 -3.68 24.28 -0.85
N THR A 128 -3.73 23.21 -0.06
CA THR A 128 -4.36 23.25 1.28
C THR A 128 -3.36 23.47 2.40
N GLN A 129 -2.06 23.39 2.12
CA GLN A 129 -0.96 23.42 3.09
C GLN A 129 -1.06 22.31 4.18
N GLN A 130 -1.87 21.28 3.93
CA GLN A 130 -2.02 20.16 4.83
C GLN A 130 -0.78 19.26 4.80
N LYS A 131 -0.30 18.84 5.97
CA LYS A 131 0.70 17.78 6.11
C LYS A 131 0.08 16.44 5.77
N VAL A 132 0.77 15.65 4.96
CA VAL A 132 0.36 14.31 4.52
C VAL A 132 1.54 13.35 4.60
N ALA A 133 1.26 12.05 4.76
CA ALA A 133 2.26 11.01 4.59
C ALA A 133 2.14 10.41 3.19
N VAL A 134 3.27 10.27 2.50
CA VAL A 134 3.30 9.75 1.13
C VAL A 134 4.18 8.52 1.07
N LYS A 135 3.57 7.37 0.88
CA LYS A 135 4.27 6.12 0.60
C LYS A 135 4.55 6.03 -0.89
N ILE A 136 5.83 6.10 -1.24
CA ILE A 136 6.32 6.02 -2.62
C ILE A 136 6.82 4.60 -2.87
N ILE A 137 6.17 3.88 -3.76
CA ILE A 137 6.50 2.51 -4.12
C ILE A 137 7.17 2.54 -5.50
N ASN A 138 8.41 2.06 -5.59
CA ASN A 138 9.12 1.93 -6.87
C ASN A 138 8.66 0.64 -7.57
N LYS A 139 8.08 0.77 -8.77
CA LYS A 139 7.57 -0.36 -9.57
C LYS A 139 8.65 -1.33 -10.01
N GLU A 140 9.87 -0.87 -10.25
CA GLU A 140 11.02 -1.73 -10.60
C GLU A 140 11.37 -2.72 -9.47
N ARG A 141 11.05 -2.37 -8.21
CA ARG A 141 11.28 -3.25 -7.07
C ARG A 141 10.19 -4.30 -6.88
N ILE A 142 9.05 -4.14 -7.54
CA ILE A 142 7.94 -5.10 -7.53
C ILE A 142 8.17 -6.12 -8.64
N LYS A 143 8.86 -7.21 -8.33
CA LYS A 143 9.31 -8.17 -9.34
C LYS A 143 8.34 -9.33 -9.56
N THR A 144 7.61 -9.73 -8.52
CA THR A 144 6.73 -10.90 -8.57
C THR A 144 5.26 -10.50 -8.73
N THR A 145 4.44 -11.45 -9.16
CA THR A 145 2.99 -11.28 -9.26
C THR A 145 2.38 -11.09 -7.87
N GLU A 146 2.91 -11.79 -6.89
CA GLU A 146 2.52 -11.72 -5.48
C GLU A 146 2.77 -10.32 -4.91
N ASP A 147 3.97 -9.74 -5.16
CA ASP A 147 4.29 -8.37 -4.72
C ASP A 147 3.35 -7.32 -5.34
N LYS A 148 2.95 -7.51 -6.61
CA LYS A 148 1.97 -6.64 -7.28
C LYS A 148 0.59 -6.74 -6.64
N GLU A 149 0.20 -7.95 -6.28
CA GLU A 149 -1.10 -8.19 -5.66
C GLU A 149 -1.15 -7.60 -4.24
N LEU A 150 -0.09 -7.72 -3.44
CA LEU A 150 0.01 -7.08 -2.13
C LEU A 150 -0.20 -5.57 -2.19
N VAL A 151 0.44 -4.89 -3.15
CA VAL A 151 0.26 -3.43 -3.34
C VAL A 151 -1.18 -3.09 -3.75
N ARG A 152 -1.81 -3.90 -4.62
CA ARG A 152 -3.22 -3.70 -5.02
C ARG A 152 -4.18 -3.88 -3.85
N ILE A 153 -3.96 -4.90 -3.04
CA ILE A 153 -4.77 -5.18 -1.84
C ILE A 153 -4.64 -4.04 -0.85
N GLU A 154 -3.43 -3.57 -0.55
CA GLU A 154 -3.20 -2.43 0.35
C GLU A 154 -3.99 -1.19 -0.10
N ILE A 155 -3.87 -0.82 -1.38
CA ILE A 155 -4.61 0.32 -1.95
C ILE A 155 -6.12 0.07 -1.89
N GLY A 156 -6.56 -1.14 -2.20
CA GLY A 156 -7.98 -1.55 -2.16
C GLY A 156 -8.58 -1.40 -0.77
N ILE A 157 -7.89 -1.89 0.25
CA ILE A 157 -8.32 -1.80 1.65
C ILE A 157 -8.37 -0.35 2.11
N LEU A 158 -7.31 0.44 1.85
CA LEU A 158 -7.30 1.86 2.20
C LEU A 158 -8.42 2.66 1.53
N LYS A 159 -8.86 2.26 0.33
CA LYS A 159 -10.02 2.87 -0.36
C LYS A 159 -11.35 2.49 0.28
N LEU A 160 -11.45 1.30 0.84
CA LEU A 160 -12.69 0.78 1.46
C LEU A 160 -12.84 1.19 2.92
N CYS A 161 -11.72 1.37 3.63
CA CYS A 161 -11.73 1.67 5.06
C CYS A 161 -12.00 3.15 5.32
N HIS A 162 -13.14 3.43 5.95
CA HIS A 162 -13.53 4.76 6.43
C HIS A 162 -13.90 4.69 7.90
N HIS A 163 -12.92 4.91 8.78
CA HIS A 163 -13.13 4.85 10.22
C HIS A 163 -12.25 5.88 10.93
N PRO A 164 -12.70 6.56 12.00
CA PRO A 164 -11.93 7.61 12.67
C PRO A 164 -10.62 7.12 13.32
N ASN A 165 -10.50 5.81 13.59
CA ASN A 165 -9.30 5.20 14.17
C ASN A 165 -8.43 4.48 13.12
N ILE A 166 -8.75 4.58 11.84
CA ILE A 166 -7.97 4.00 10.73
C ILE A 166 -7.43 5.14 9.89
N VAL A 167 -6.14 5.08 9.55
CA VAL A 167 -5.48 6.09 8.73
C VAL A 167 -6.21 6.25 7.40
N ARG A 168 -6.60 7.49 7.09
CA ARG A 168 -7.41 7.79 5.91
C ARG A 168 -6.55 7.97 4.67
N LEU A 169 -6.91 7.29 3.59
CA LEU A 169 -6.40 7.56 2.25
C LEU A 169 -6.95 8.91 1.77
N LEU A 170 -6.05 9.81 1.38
CA LEU A 170 -6.39 11.12 0.84
C LEU A 170 -6.30 11.14 -0.67
N ASP A 171 -5.29 10.47 -1.23
CA ASP A 171 -5.07 10.42 -2.66
C ASP A 171 -4.28 9.17 -3.08
N HIS A 172 -4.39 8.80 -4.35
CA HIS A 172 -3.66 7.72 -4.96
C HIS A 172 -3.26 8.13 -6.37
N LEU A 173 -1.97 8.33 -6.58
CA LEU A 173 -1.39 8.72 -7.85
C LEU A 173 -0.44 7.63 -8.35
N GLU A 174 -0.34 7.50 -9.65
CA GLU A 174 0.51 6.50 -10.28
C GLU A 174 1.16 7.08 -11.53
N ASN A 175 2.45 6.84 -11.70
CA ASN A 175 3.19 7.15 -12.91
C ASN A 175 3.93 5.90 -13.45
N GLU A 176 4.83 6.08 -14.41
CA GLU A 176 5.60 5.00 -15.03
C GLU A 176 6.36 4.18 -13.99
N ASP A 177 7.07 4.87 -13.12
CA ASP A 177 8.08 4.30 -12.23
C ASP A 177 7.56 4.09 -10.82
N TYR A 178 6.53 4.88 -10.38
CA TYR A 178 6.12 4.94 -8.98
C TYR A 178 4.62 4.89 -8.80
N ILE A 179 4.23 4.33 -7.66
CA ILE A 179 2.89 4.45 -7.07
C ILE A 179 3.01 5.32 -5.83
N PHE A 180 2.15 6.34 -5.70
CA PHE A 180 2.07 7.23 -4.57
C PHE A 180 0.77 6.98 -3.81
N ILE A 181 0.88 6.55 -2.57
CA ILE A 181 -0.25 6.40 -1.66
C ILE A 181 -0.17 7.55 -0.67
N VAL A 182 -1.11 8.48 -0.76
CA VAL A 182 -1.16 9.67 0.09
C VAL A 182 -2.18 9.46 1.18
N THR A 183 -1.73 9.50 2.42
CA THR A 183 -2.58 9.35 3.59
C THR A 183 -2.49 10.57 4.49
N GLU A 184 -3.41 10.71 5.43
CA GLU A 184 -3.27 11.68 6.49
C GLU A 184 -1.95 11.45 7.25
N TYR A 185 -1.31 12.55 7.65
CA TYR A 185 -0.11 12.49 8.48
C TYR A 185 -0.51 12.45 9.95
N ILE A 186 -0.09 11.40 10.63
CA ILE A 186 -0.30 11.27 12.09
C ILE A 186 0.97 11.74 12.79
N GLU A 187 0.86 12.83 13.54
CA GLU A 187 1.98 13.33 14.35
C GLU A 187 2.24 12.42 15.53
N GLY A 188 3.50 12.18 15.81
CA GLY A 188 3.95 11.39 16.95
C GLY A 188 4.89 10.25 16.59
N ASP A 189 5.11 9.40 17.56
CA ASP A 189 5.96 8.23 17.42
C ASP A 189 5.13 6.95 17.24
N THR A 190 5.76 5.93 16.69
CA THR A 190 5.20 4.57 16.75
C THR A 190 5.11 4.11 18.22
N LEU A 191 4.16 3.22 18.51
CA LEU A 191 4.00 2.64 19.86
C LEU A 191 5.33 2.13 20.42
N HIS A 192 6.14 1.46 19.60
CA HIS A 192 7.46 0.96 19.99
C HIS A 192 8.45 2.08 20.37
N LYS A 193 8.52 3.17 19.58
CA LYS A 193 9.38 4.32 19.89
C LYS A 193 8.89 5.06 21.14
N TYR A 194 7.59 5.23 21.25
CA TYR A 194 6.96 5.84 22.43
C TYR A 194 7.31 5.07 23.71
N PHE A 195 7.22 3.74 23.64
CA PHE A 195 7.58 2.85 24.74
C PHE A 195 9.03 3.00 25.17
N LYS A 196 9.95 2.95 24.20
CA LYS A 196 11.39 3.14 24.46
C LYS A 196 11.72 4.49 25.11
N LYS A 197 11.02 5.56 24.71
CA LYS A 197 11.23 6.90 25.29
C LYS A 197 10.67 7.01 26.70
N ARG A 198 9.49 6.47 26.94
CA ARG A 198 8.77 6.60 28.21
C ARG A 198 9.42 5.81 29.34
N LYS A 199 10.06 4.67 29.05
CA LYS A 199 10.64 3.72 30.02
C LYS A 199 9.66 3.25 31.12
N VAL A 200 8.36 3.40 30.91
CA VAL A 200 7.29 3.05 31.85
C VAL A 200 6.21 2.30 31.06
N VAL A 201 5.72 1.22 31.62
CA VAL A 201 4.59 0.43 31.07
C VAL A 201 3.30 1.24 31.09
N PHE A 202 2.36 0.87 30.22
CA PHE A 202 1.04 1.48 30.20
C PHE A 202 0.19 0.97 31.35
N THR A 203 -0.66 1.83 31.86
CA THR A 203 -1.76 1.40 32.73
C THR A 203 -2.83 0.67 31.91
N GLU A 204 -3.66 -0.14 32.56
CA GLU A 204 -4.73 -0.87 31.88
C GLU A 204 -5.68 0.05 31.09
N PRO A 205 -6.14 1.22 31.62
CA PRO A 205 -6.97 2.14 30.83
C PRO A 205 -6.24 2.73 29.60
N GLU A 206 -4.95 3.08 29.72
CA GLU A 206 -4.16 3.57 28.59
C GLU A 206 -4.01 2.49 27.50
N ALA A 207 -3.69 1.26 27.91
CA ALA A 207 -3.58 0.14 27.00
C ALA A 207 -4.92 -0.14 26.29
N CYS A 208 -6.03 -0.13 27.01
CA CYS A 208 -7.36 -0.31 26.45
C CYS A 208 -7.69 0.74 25.36
N LEU A 209 -7.39 2.01 25.65
CA LEU A 209 -7.60 3.10 24.69
C LEU A 209 -6.79 2.92 23.40
N ILE A 210 -5.54 2.43 23.48
CA ILE A 210 -4.67 2.21 22.33
C ILE A 210 -5.16 1.02 21.52
N MET A 211 -5.61 -0.05 22.15
CA MET A 211 -6.12 -1.25 21.48
C MET A 211 -7.32 -1.00 20.55
N THR A 212 -8.02 0.12 20.73
CA THR A 212 -9.16 0.50 19.88
C THR A 212 -8.75 1.15 18.55
N LYS A 213 -7.44 1.35 18.30
CA LYS A 213 -6.93 2.03 17.09
C LYS A 213 -6.11 1.07 16.23
N ILE A 214 -6.37 1.07 14.95
CA ILE A 214 -5.68 0.22 13.97
C ILE A 214 -4.95 1.11 12.96
N MET A 215 -3.68 0.78 12.66
CA MET A 215 -2.84 1.40 11.63
C MET A 215 -1.99 0.34 10.95
N ASP A 216 -1.83 0.45 9.64
CA ASP A 216 -1.00 -0.39 8.76
C ASP A 216 -1.72 -1.59 8.15
N PHE A 217 -1.90 -1.52 6.82
CA PHE A 217 -2.54 -2.56 6.00
C PHE A 217 -1.59 -3.17 4.96
N GLY A 218 -0.28 -2.94 5.09
CA GLY A 218 0.70 -3.38 4.09
C GLY A 218 0.76 -4.89 3.85
N LEU A 219 0.22 -5.68 4.77
CA LEU A 219 0.11 -7.14 4.66
C LEU A 219 -1.33 -7.64 4.80
N SER A 220 -2.32 -6.75 4.70
CA SER A 220 -3.73 -7.11 4.83
C SER A 220 -4.23 -7.88 3.62
N LYS A 221 -5.22 -8.75 3.82
CA LYS A 221 -5.91 -9.50 2.77
C LYS A 221 -7.42 -9.39 2.97
N ILE A 222 -8.17 -9.22 1.87
CA ILE A 222 -9.62 -9.36 1.90
C ILE A 222 -9.91 -10.86 1.80
N VAL A 223 -10.49 -11.43 2.84
CA VAL A 223 -10.76 -12.87 2.96
C VAL A 223 -12.27 -13.09 2.99
N SER A 224 -12.78 -14.01 2.19
CA SER A 224 -14.13 -14.52 2.36
C SER A 224 -14.19 -15.48 3.56
N SER A 225 -15.35 -15.67 4.15
CA SER A 225 -15.53 -16.53 5.34
C SER A 225 -15.11 -18.01 5.13
N GLN A 226 -14.87 -18.42 3.89
CA GLN A 226 -14.49 -19.79 3.51
C GLN A 226 -13.05 -19.91 3.01
N GLU A 227 -12.34 -18.79 2.81
CA GLU A 227 -10.98 -18.78 2.27
C GLU A 227 -9.96 -18.83 3.41
N LYS A 228 -9.01 -19.77 3.32
CA LYS A 228 -7.89 -19.89 4.26
C LYS A 228 -6.59 -19.43 3.61
N MET A 229 -5.72 -18.79 4.37
CA MET A 229 -4.41 -18.29 3.95
C MET A 229 -3.31 -19.29 4.34
N ILE A 230 -2.18 -19.27 3.61
CA ILE A 230 -1.02 -20.14 3.87
C ILE A 230 0.28 -19.31 3.90
N GLU A 231 0.24 -18.08 3.47
CA GLU A 231 1.42 -17.20 3.36
C GLU A 231 1.92 -16.75 4.74
N GLY A 232 3.22 -16.87 4.97
CA GLY A 232 3.87 -16.45 6.24
C GLY A 232 4.39 -15.02 6.16
N TYR A 233 3.60 -14.04 6.56
CA TYR A 233 3.98 -12.63 6.63
C TYR A 233 4.02 -12.12 8.08
N GLY A 234 4.88 -11.14 8.36
CA GLY A 234 4.89 -10.41 9.61
C GLY A 234 6.24 -10.44 10.36
N THR A 235 6.31 -9.66 11.43
CA THR A 235 7.45 -9.68 12.35
C THR A 235 7.29 -10.86 13.30
N LEU A 236 8.24 -11.78 13.31
CA LEU A 236 8.19 -13.07 14.00
C LEU A 236 7.52 -13.04 15.38
N SER A 237 7.86 -12.07 16.21
CA SER A 237 7.37 -11.99 17.59
C SER A 237 5.86 -11.75 17.73
N TYR A 238 5.17 -11.41 16.65
CA TYR A 238 3.72 -11.16 16.61
C TYR A 238 2.97 -12.21 15.80
N VAL A 239 3.70 -13.13 15.15
CA VAL A 239 3.14 -14.17 14.30
C VAL A 239 2.54 -15.29 15.17
N SER A 240 1.38 -15.79 14.78
CA SER A 240 0.69 -16.88 15.49
C SER A 240 1.29 -18.26 15.18
N PRO A 241 1.07 -19.26 16.05
CA PRO A 241 1.60 -20.63 15.86
C PRO A 241 1.24 -21.24 14.51
N GLU A 242 -0.01 -21.13 14.08
CA GLU A 242 -0.51 -21.69 12.83
C GLU A 242 0.20 -21.14 11.60
N VAL A 243 0.57 -19.85 11.61
CA VAL A 243 1.35 -19.23 10.51
C VAL A 243 2.78 -19.75 10.49
N LEU A 244 3.42 -19.94 11.67
CA LEU A 244 4.76 -20.52 11.77
C LEU A 244 4.80 -21.96 11.31
N LEU A 245 3.76 -22.73 11.61
CA LEU A 245 3.59 -24.13 11.22
C LEU A 245 3.13 -24.29 9.77
N ARG A 246 2.85 -23.18 9.05
CA ARG A 246 2.29 -23.17 7.69
C ARG A 246 0.97 -23.94 7.57
N ILE A 247 0.17 -23.90 8.63
CA ILE A 247 -1.20 -24.43 8.64
C ILE A 247 -2.11 -23.36 8.02
N PRO A 248 -3.10 -23.75 7.20
CA PRO A 248 -4.07 -22.79 6.66
C PRO A 248 -4.78 -22.01 7.76
N TYR A 249 -4.75 -20.69 7.70
CA TYR A 249 -5.22 -19.78 8.74
C TYR A 249 -6.24 -18.76 8.22
N ASN A 250 -6.89 -18.05 9.13
CA ASN A 250 -7.87 -17.01 8.84
C ASN A 250 -7.67 -15.82 9.81
N LYS A 251 -8.73 -15.05 10.09
CA LYS A 251 -8.73 -13.80 10.89
C LYS A 251 -8.29 -13.98 12.35
N GLU A 252 -8.29 -15.18 12.88
CA GLU A 252 -7.89 -15.50 14.26
C GLU A 252 -6.42 -15.12 14.55
N VAL A 253 -5.58 -15.01 13.51
CA VAL A 253 -4.18 -14.55 13.62
C VAL A 253 -4.07 -13.10 14.12
N ASP A 254 -5.05 -12.24 13.78
CA ASP A 254 -5.08 -10.86 14.22
C ASP A 254 -5.36 -10.77 15.73
N ILE A 255 -6.19 -11.66 16.25
CA ILE A 255 -6.48 -11.74 17.70
C ILE A 255 -5.23 -12.16 18.48
N TRP A 256 -4.45 -13.11 17.95
CA TRP A 256 -3.16 -13.48 18.53
C TRP A 256 -2.23 -12.25 18.60
N SER A 257 -2.09 -11.53 17.49
CA SER A 257 -1.25 -10.32 17.43
C SER A 257 -1.72 -9.24 18.41
N LEU A 258 -3.04 -9.05 18.57
CA LEU A 258 -3.61 -8.16 19.58
C LEU A 258 -3.22 -8.58 21.00
N GLY A 259 -3.27 -9.89 21.32
CA GLY A 259 -2.83 -10.44 22.60
C GLY A 259 -1.36 -10.13 22.90
N ILE A 260 -0.48 -10.34 21.91
CA ILE A 260 0.95 -10.02 22.02
C ILE A 260 1.17 -8.51 22.28
N ILE A 261 0.47 -7.65 21.55
CA ILE A 261 0.57 -6.20 21.71
C ILE A 261 0.08 -5.76 23.10
N LEU A 262 -1.04 -6.30 23.56
CA LEU A 262 -1.58 -5.98 24.88
C LEU A 262 -0.61 -6.43 26.00
N PHE A 263 -0.08 -7.64 25.90
CA PHE A 263 0.95 -8.13 26.83
C PHE A 263 2.15 -7.19 26.86
N TYR A 264 2.70 -6.83 25.68
CA TYR A 264 3.83 -5.93 25.54
C TYR A 264 3.58 -4.56 26.16
N MET A 265 2.39 -3.98 25.96
CA MET A 265 2.05 -2.66 26.53
C MET A 265 2.05 -2.67 28.06
N LEU A 266 1.63 -3.75 28.68
CA LEU A 266 1.45 -3.83 30.12
C LEU A 266 2.72 -4.21 30.87
N CYS A 267 3.66 -4.97 30.28
CA CYS A 267 4.89 -5.38 30.97
C CYS A 267 6.19 -4.92 30.32
N GLY A 268 6.13 -4.33 29.11
CA GLY A 268 7.32 -3.74 28.45
C GLY A 268 8.18 -4.72 27.67
N HIS A 269 7.80 -5.98 27.62
CA HIS A 269 8.49 -7.02 26.87
C HIS A 269 7.51 -8.00 26.24
N LEU A 270 8.00 -8.79 25.29
CA LEU A 270 7.21 -9.82 24.62
C LEU A 270 7.03 -11.06 25.48
N PRO A 271 5.91 -11.80 25.37
CA PRO A 271 5.69 -13.02 26.16
C PRO A 271 6.67 -14.13 25.80
N PHE A 272 6.97 -14.32 24.53
CA PHE A 272 7.91 -15.32 24.04
C PHE A 272 9.24 -14.68 23.67
N LYS A 273 10.31 -14.99 24.42
CA LYS A 273 11.66 -14.41 24.27
C LYS A 273 12.67 -15.50 23.97
N GLY A 274 13.66 -15.20 23.13
CA GLY A 274 14.76 -16.11 22.82
C GLY A 274 16.01 -15.35 22.38
N SER A 275 17.15 -16.02 22.41
CA SER A 275 18.45 -15.49 21.96
C SER A 275 18.54 -15.37 20.42
N ASN A 276 17.69 -16.10 19.70
CA ASN A 276 17.60 -16.06 18.25
C ASN A 276 16.16 -16.34 17.78
N GLN A 277 15.92 -16.16 16.48
CA GLN A 277 14.58 -16.33 15.88
C GLN A 277 14.04 -17.75 15.98
N SER A 278 14.88 -18.77 15.89
CA SER A 278 14.46 -20.19 15.99
C SER A 278 13.90 -20.50 17.36
N ILE A 279 14.56 -20.04 18.42
CA ILE A 279 14.09 -20.24 19.80
C ILE A 279 12.78 -19.47 20.05
N VAL A 280 12.64 -18.27 19.50
CA VAL A 280 11.39 -17.51 19.63
C VAL A 280 10.25 -18.23 18.91
N ALA A 281 10.49 -18.74 17.70
CA ALA A 281 9.50 -19.50 16.95
C ALA A 281 9.08 -20.80 17.69
N ASP A 282 10.05 -21.53 18.21
CA ASP A 282 9.80 -22.74 19.00
C ASP A 282 8.92 -22.46 20.22
N LYS A 283 9.23 -21.40 20.96
CA LYS A 283 8.44 -20.98 22.13
C LYS A 283 7.04 -20.53 21.78
N ILE A 284 6.86 -19.80 20.68
CA ILE A 284 5.53 -19.41 20.20
C ILE A 284 4.67 -20.65 19.93
N VAL A 285 5.26 -21.73 19.41
CA VAL A 285 4.54 -22.98 19.09
C VAL A 285 4.32 -23.85 20.33
N ASN A 286 5.34 -24.01 21.17
CA ASN A 286 5.38 -25.07 22.18
C ASN A 286 5.21 -24.60 23.63
N ASP A 287 5.69 -23.38 23.99
CA ASP A 287 5.65 -22.93 25.39
C ASP A 287 4.27 -22.40 25.78
N ASP A 288 3.87 -22.63 27.01
CA ASP A 288 2.69 -22.01 27.62
C ASP A 288 2.91 -20.52 27.88
N LEU A 289 1.82 -19.76 27.93
CA LEU A 289 1.85 -18.35 28.33
C LEU A 289 2.06 -18.24 29.83
N GLU A 290 3.15 -17.59 30.21
CA GLU A 290 3.46 -17.34 31.62
C GLU A 290 3.26 -15.87 31.99
N PHE A 291 2.72 -15.64 33.19
CA PHE A 291 2.64 -14.32 33.81
C PHE A 291 3.58 -14.28 35.01
N ASP A 292 4.73 -13.62 34.88
CA ASP A 292 5.66 -13.46 35.98
C ASP A 292 4.97 -12.82 37.20
N GLU A 293 5.13 -13.45 38.37
CA GLU A 293 4.40 -13.01 39.56
C GLU A 293 4.75 -11.58 39.96
N TYR A 294 5.98 -11.16 39.80
CA TYR A 294 6.42 -9.81 40.19
C TYR A 294 5.85 -8.74 39.26
N GLU A 295 5.97 -8.92 37.96
CA GLU A 295 5.52 -7.95 36.96
C GLU A 295 3.99 -7.87 36.89
N TRP A 296 3.33 -9.02 36.98
CA TRP A 296 1.87 -9.15 36.83
C TRP A 296 1.10 -9.06 38.15
N LYS A 297 1.74 -8.82 39.28
CA LYS A 297 1.10 -8.71 40.60
C LYS A 297 0.06 -7.58 40.66
N LYS A 298 0.33 -6.47 39.97
CA LYS A 298 -0.53 -5.28 39.97
C LYS A 298 -1.62 -5.32 38.90
N MET A 299 -1.55 -6.26 37.97
CA MET A 299 -2.51 -6.37 36.85
C MET A 299 -3.78 -7.11 37.29
N SER A 300 -4.92 -6.67 36.76
CA SER A 300 -6.19 -7.28 37.07
C SER A 300 -6.28 -8.74 36.57
N LYS A 301 -7.11 -9.54 37.25
CA LYS A 301 -7.38 -10.89 36.78
C LYS A 301 -8.05 -10.90 35.40
N ASP A 302 -8.84 -9.85 35.11
CA ASP A 302 -9.57 -9.75 33.86
C ASP A 302 -8.64 -9.54 32.66
N VAL A 303 -7.57 -8.69 32.79
CA VAL A 303 -6.61 -8.53 31.68
C VAL A 303 -5.80 -9.80 31.43
N LYS A 304 -5.42 -10.53 32.49
CA LYS A 304 -4.73 -11.82 32.35
C LYS A 304 -5.61 -12.81 31.58
N LYS A 305 -6.90 -12.92 31.95
CA LYS A 305 -7.87 -13.77 31.23
C LYS A 305 -8.02 -13.39 29.77
N LEU A 306 -8.12 -12.08 29.47
CA LEU A 306 -8.23 -11.59 28.10
C LEU A 306 -7.00 -11.96 27.28
N ILE A 307 -5.77 -11.71 27.80
CA ILE A 307 -4.54 -12.04 27.11
C ILE A 307 -4.43 -13.56 26.91
N SER A 308 -4.74 -14.36 27.93
CA SER A 308 -4.75 -15.83 27.79
C SER A 308 -5.72 -16.29 26.70
N ALA A 309 -6.91 -15.71 26.62
CA ALA A 309 -7.90 -16.05 25.61
C ALA A 309 -7.46 -15.65 24.18
N CYS A 310 -6.68 -14.56 24.05
CA CYS A 310 -6.09 -14.14 22.76
C CYS A 310 -4.94 -15.05 22.33
N LEU A 311 -4.17 -15.60 23.29
CA LEU A 311 -2.96 -16.38 23.04
C LEU A 311 -3.16 -17.89 23.19
N ILE A 312 -4.38 -18.37 22.95
CA ILE A 312 -4.69 -19.78 22.77
C ILE A 312 -4.05 -20.26 21.46
N LYS A 313 -3.35 -21.39 21.52
CA LYS A 313 -2.61 -21.94 20.36
C LYS A 313 -3.54 -22.37 19.24
N GLU A 314 -4.62 -23.05 19.59
CA GLU A 314 -5.65 -23.53 18.66
C GLU A 314 -6.52 -22.35 18.19
N PRO A 315 -6.53 -22.02 16.88
CA PRO A 315 -7.25 -20.86 16.37
C PRO A 315 -8.76 -20.90 16.63
N GLU A 316 -9.37 -22.08 16.55
CA GLU A 316 -10.81 -22.28 16.75
C GLU A 316 -11.27 -22.06 18.20
N GLU A 317 -10.35 -22.19 19.17
CA GLU A 317 -10.62 -21.95 20.61
C GLU A 317 -10.27 -20.54 21.03
N ARG A 318 -9.59 -19.78 20.16
CA ARG A 318 -9.17 -18.41 20.43
C ARG A 318 -10.38 -17.48 20.46
N ILE A 319 -10.39 -16.53 21.40
CA ILE A 319 -11.45 -15.53 21.53
C ILE A 319 -11.74 -14.80 20.21
N THR A 320 -13.01 -14.60 19.87
CA THR A 320 -13.40 -13.83 18.69
C THR A 320 -13.27 -12.32 18.93
N ILE A 321 -13.30 -11.51 17.86
CA ILE A 321 -13.24 -10.05 17.99
C ILE A 321 -14.48 -9.51 18.74
N GLU A 322 -15.65 -10.10 18.54
CA GLU A 322 -16.88 -9.74 19.25
C GLU A 322 -16.76 -10.01 20.75
N GLU A 323 -16.23 -11.18 21.13
CA GLU A 323 -15.99 -11.52 22.54
C GLU A 323 -14.91 -10.66 23.17
N PHE A 324 -13.82 -10.36 22.41
CA PHE A 324 -12.77 -9.43 22.84
C PHE A 324 -13.34 -8.06 23.18
N LEU A 325 -14.13 -7.46 22.28
CA LEU A 325 -14.74 -6.14 22.48
C LEU A 325 -15.77 -6.14 23.62
N ASN A 326 -16.43 -7.28 23.88
CA ASN A 326 -17.38 -7.44 24.95
C ASN A 326 -16.77 -7.91 26.26
N HIS A 327 -15.46 -8.18 26.30
CA HIS A 327 -14.80 -8.69 27.50
C HIS A 327 -14.90 -7.71 28.67
N PRO A 328 -15.11 -8.18 29.92
CA PRO A 328 -15.26 -7.32 31.10
C PRO A 328 -14.13 -6.31 31.29
N TRP A 329 -12.91 -6.68 30.93
CA TRP A 329 -11.76 -5.78 31.00
C TRP A 329 -11.90 -4.58 30.03
N ILE A 330 -12.34 -4.79 28.80
CA ILE A 330 -12.60 -3.71 27.84
C ILE A 330 -13.68 -2.80 28.35
N LYS A 331 -14.85 -3.34 28.75
CA LYS A 331 -16.00 -2.58 29.28
C LYS A 331 -15.65 -1.73 30.50
N LYS A 332 -14.78 -2.23 31.36
CA LYS A 332 -14.35 -1.52 32.58
C LYS A 332 -13.37 -0.38 32.29
N ASN A 333 -12.47 -0.56 31.33
CA ASN A 333 -11.38 0.38 31.07
C ASN A 333 -11.66 1.32 29.89
N PHE A 334 -12.56 0.96 28.98
CA PHE A 334 -13.03 1.81 27.89
C PHE A 334 -14.07 2.79 28.45
N LYS A 335 -13.59 3.94 28.95
CA LYS A 335 -14.45 5.09 29.20
C LYS A 335 -14.38 5.95 27.96
N GLU A 336 -15.45 6.01 27.16
CA GLU A 336 -15.62 7.11 26.22
C GLU A 336 -15.38 8.40 27.01
N LYS A 337 -14.47 9.27 26.53
CA LYS A 337 -14.41 10.63 27.05
C LYS A 337 -15.78 11.23 26.73
N GLY A 338 -16.57 11.38 27.76
CA GLY A 338 -17.93 11.84 27.68
C GLY A 338 -18.08 13.06 26.82
N SER A 339 -19.18 13.04 26.10
CA SER A 339 -19.84 14.12 25.39
C SER A 339 -19.68 15.48 26.03
#